data_ea6312146665d427e1f5fe8c44e235a2
#
_entry.id   ea6312146665d427e1f5fe8c44e235a2
#
_cell.length_a   1.000
_cell.length_b   1.000
_cell.length_c   1.000
_cell.angle_alpha   90.00
_cell.angle_beta   90.00
_cell.angle_gamma   90.00
#
_symmetry.space_group_name_H-M   'P 1'
#
loop_
_entity.id
_entity.type
_entity.pdbx_description
1 polymer ?
#
loop_
_entity_poly.entity_id
_entity_poly.type
_entity_poly.pdbx_seq_one_letter_code
_entity_poly.pdbx_strand_id
1 'polypeptide(L)'
;MVNGQWSYGLSFVPSFLLWLYLLDENALMSGVWAVLLTLLVAWAIVSLTKGWTCRILLIIAIPLLYFLVGPVCLPIPIDGLWTGIHYHRYPTVFPWLLWGAALSIWVIFGLNSLIRRCQVHFSHLSSLTPYLSFAIVAIIMGSFVRKNANFKAERVMHYDFMARHQQWNRILQTISAEKPNNQIGVTVQNLALAMNGMLLEQMANFNQNGIAGLLPDVKEDATSPLPTAEAFYQLGMINVAQRTVFEAQEAILDFQKSGRCYKRLAETNLINGQYAVARKYLMALRKTLFYRDWADTTLPLLGNEEAIAKHPEYGHLRQWNYKDDSYFSDHTTPEMLESLYSHNTDNRMAYQYLLAYYMLTGDRERFNQFMSTKQ
;
A
#
# COMPACT_ATOMS: atom_id res chain seq x y z
N MET A 1 7.40 -37.23 -24.10
CA MET A 1 7.45 -37.00 -22.63
C MET A 1 7.48 -35.54 -22.20
N VAL A 2 7.66 -34.60 -23.10
CA VAL A 2 7.75 -33.14 -22.76
C VAL A 2 6.37 -32.48 -22.55
N ASN A 3 5.28 -33.03 -23.09
CA ASN A 3 3.96 -32.41 -23.12
C ASN A 3 3.15 -32.48 -21.81
N GLY A 4 3.62 -33.17 -20.79
CA GLY A 4 2.91 -33.29 -19.50
C GLY A 4 3.28 -32.23 -18.46
N GLN A 5 4.52 -31.72 -18.51
CA GLN A 5 5.04 -30.83 -17.45
C GLN A 5 4.48 -29.41 -17.49
N TRP A 6 4.16 -28.90 -18.68
CA TRP A 6 3.64 -27.52 -18.81
C TRP A 6 2.20 -27.33 -18.27
N SER A 7 1.38 -28.38 -18.35
CA SER A 7 0.01 -28.31 -17.82
C SER A 7 -0.02 -28.23 -16.28
N TYR A 8 0.97 -28.74 -15.61
CA TYR A 8 1.10 -28.64 -14.15
C TYR A 8 1.57 -27.26 -13.70
N GLY A 9 2.50 -26.66 -14.44
CA GLY A 9 2.97 -25.31 -14.16
C GLY A 9 1.85 -24.26 -14.26
N LEU A 10 0.99 -24.35 -15.29
CA LEU A 10 -0.13 -23.41 -15.46
C LEU A 10 -1.23 -23.55 -14.40
N SER A 11 -1.47 -24.76 -13.86
CA SER A 11 -2.43 -24.94 -12.76
C SER A 11 -1.92 -24.42 -11.42
N PHE A 12 -0.62 -24.21 -11.31
CA PHE A 12 0.02 -23.72 -10.09
C PHE A 12 -0.05 -22.18 -9.96
N VAL A 13 -0.02 -21.47 -11.08
CA VAL A 13 -0.02 -19.99 -11.10
C VAL A 13 -1.20 -19.37 -10.37
N PRO A 14 -2.48 -19.82 -10.56
CA PRO A 14 -3.60 -19.25 -9.82
C PRO A 14 -3.49 -19.41 -8.31
N SER A 15 -2.96 -20.54 -7.84
CA SER A 15 -2.79 -20.81 -6.40
C SER A 15 -1.70 -19.94 -5.80
N PHE A 16 -0.62 -19.73 -6.52
CA PHE A 16 0.45 -18.83 -6.11
C PHE A 16 -0.04 -17.37 -6.05
N LEU A 17 -0.85 -16.93 -7.02
CA LEU A 17 -1.45 -15.61 -7.01
C LEU A 17 -2.42 -15.41 -5.84
N LEU A 18 -3.19 -16.43 -5.47
CA LEU A 18 -4.05 -16.39 -4.28
C LEU A 18 -3.23 -16.16 -3.00
N TRP A 19 -2.14 -16.89 -2.85
CA TRP A 19 -1.25 -16.72 -1.70
C TRP A 19 -0.51 -15.38 -1.73
N LEU A 20 -0.05 -14.91 -2.89
CA LEU A 20 0.56 -13.58 -3.03
C LEU A 20 -0.41 -12.46 -2.65
N TYR A 21 -1.66 -12.61 -3.03
CA TYR A 21 -2.70 -11.65 -2.64
C TYR A 21 -2.86 -11.54 -1.13
N LEU A 22 -2.74 -12.66 -0.40
CA LEU A 22 -2.77 -12.69 1.06
C LEU A 22 -1.44 -12.26 1.70
N LEU A 23 -0.36 -12.27 0.95
CA LEU A 23 0.99 -11.87 1.37
C LEU A 23 1.27 -10.38 1.16
N ASP A 24 0.30 -9.54 1.23
CA ASP A 24 0.48 -8.09 1.19
C ASP A 24 1.54 -7.61 2.22
N GLU A 25 1.90 -6.34 2.17
CA GLU A 25 2.90 -5.68 3.06
C GLU A 25 2.72 -5.99 4.56
N ASN A 26 1.56 -6.52 4.92
CA ASN A 26 1.19 -6.90 6.27
C ASN A 26 1.44 -8.37 6.60
N ALA A 27 2.01 -9.13 5.66
CA ALA A 27 2.19 -10.56 5.84
C ALA A 27 3.08 -10.86 7.05
N LEU A 28 2.50 -11.56 7.99
CA LEU A 28 3.25 -12.23 9.04
C LEU A 28 4.11 -13.35 8.41
N MET A 29 5.22 -13.72 9.05
CA MET A 29 6.06 -14.85 8.61
C MET A 29 5.27 -16.15 8.42
N SER A 30 4.15 -16.30 9.13
CA SER A 30 3.20 -17.39 8.95
C SER A 30 2.63 -17.50 7.53
N GLY A 31 2.42 -16.37 6.84
CA GLY A 31 1.98 -16.37 5.44
C GLY A 31 3.03 -16.95 4.49
N VAL A 32 4.32 -16.70 4.73
CA VAL A 32 5.42 -17.31 3.98
C VAL A 32 5.42 -18.83 4.14
N TRP A 33 5.21 -19.32 5.36
CA TRP A 33 5.10 -20.76 5.62
C TRP A 33 3.90 -21.38 4.91
N ALA A 34 2.77 -20.67 4.83
CA ALA A 34 1.60 -21.15 4.09
C ALA A 34 1.90 -21.32 2.60
N VAL A 35 2.61 -20.37 1.99
CA VAL A 35 3.07 -20.48 0.60
C VAL A 35 4.00 -21.67 0.43
N LEU A 36 5.03 -21.80 1.27
CA LEU A 36 5.98 -22.89 1.21
C LEU A 36 5.30 -24.27 1.38
N LEU A 37 4.35 -24.38 2.31
CA LEU A 37 3.57 -25.59 2.49
C LEU A 37 2.74 -25.93 1.23
N THR A 38 2.09 -24.94 0.64
CA THR A 38 1.32 -25.14 -0.60
C THR A 38 2.22 -25.62 -1.75
N LEU A 39 3.41 -25.01 -1.88
CA LEU A 39 4.42 -25.44 -2.86
C LEU A 39 4.89 -26.86 -2.63
N LEU A 40 5.16 -27.21 -1.39
CA LEU A 40 5.62 -28.55 -1.00
C LEU A 40 4.56 -29.62 -1.26
N VAL A 41 3.31 -29.35 -0.91
CA VAL A 41 2.18 -30.27 -1.16
C VAL A 41 1.94 -30.42 -2.67
N ALA A 42 1.96 -29.33 -3.43
CA ALA A 42 1.83 -29.39 -4.88
C ALA A 42 2.96 -30.19 -5.52
N TRP A 43 4.21 -29.97 -5.08
CA TRP A 43 5.36 -30.76 -5.52
C TRP A 43 5.22 -32.24 -5.18
N ALA A 44 4.79 -32.59 -3.97
CA ALA A 44 4.57 -33.98 -3.54
C ALA A 44 3.50 -34.66 -4.41
N ILE A 45 2.36 -33.98 -4.65
CA ILE A 45 1.30 -34.51 -5.52
C ILE A 45 1.83 -34.75 -6.94
N VAL A 46 2.58 -33.80 -7.50
CA VAL A 46 3.16 -33.96 -8.85
C VAL A 46 4.20 -35.08 -8.94
N SER A 47 4.97 -35.26 -7.85
CA SER A 47 6.02 -36.29 -7.78
C SER A 47 5.45 -37.68 -7.58
N LEU A 48 4.39 -37.83 -6.80
CA LEU A 48 3.82 -39.12 -6.39
C LEU A 48 2.71 -39.63 -7.33
N THR A 49 2.09 -38.73 -8.10
CA THR A 49 0.93 -39.10 -8.94
C THR A 49 1.13 -38.70 -10.40
N LYS A 50 0.50 -39.44 -11.32
CA LYS A 50 0.60 -39.21 -12.77
C LYS A 50 -0.79 -39.13 -13.41
N GLY A 51 -0.88 -38.38 -14.51
CA GLY A 51 -2.08 -38.33 -15.32
C GLY A 51 -3.27 -37.62 -14.68
N TRP A 52 -4.45 -38.18 -14.79
CA TRP A 52 -5.71 -37.58 -14.32
C TRP A 52 -5.81 -37.47 -12.78
N THR A 53 -5.28 -38.47 -12.09
CA THR A 53 -5.28 -38.48 -10.60
C THR A 53 -4.49 -37.31 -10.03
N CYS A 54 -3.32 -37.02 -10.61
CA CYS A 54 -2.54 -35.85 -10.21
C CYS A 54 -3.33 -34.55 -10.36
N ARG A 55 -4.05 -34.40 -11.47
CA ARG A 55 -4.83 -33.19 -11.77
C ARG A 55 -5.99 -32.99 -10.81
N ILE A 56 -6.73 -34.08 -10.54
CA ILE A 56 -7.84 -34.06 -9.60
C ILE A 56 -7.35 -33.72 -8.19
N LEU A 57 -6.24 -34.34 -7.77
CA LEU A 57 -5.67 -34.08 -6.44
C LEU A 57 -5.19 -32.63 -6.31
N LEU A 58 -4.54 -32.04 -7.32
CA LEU A 58 -4.11 -30.65 -7.30
C LEU A 58 -5.31 -29.68 -7.22
N ILE A 59 -6.36 -29.94 -8.01
CA ILE A 59 -7.56 -29.09 -8.05
C ILE A 59 -8.28 -29.09 -6.68
N ILE A 60 -8.28 -30.22 -5.97
CA ILE A 60 -8.93 -30.34 -4.66
C ILE A 60 -7.98 -29.85 -3.54
N ALA A 61 -6.73 -30.29 -3.55
CA ALA A 61 -5.80 -30.05 -2.44
C ALA A 61 -5.44 -28.57 -2.29
N ILE A 62 -5.28 -27.83 -3.40
CA ILE A 62 -4.86 -26.43 -3.30
C ILE A 62 -5.94 -25.51 -2.72
N PRO A 63 -7.21 -25.52 -3.21
CA PRO A 63 -8.28 -24.79 -2.53
C PRO A 63 -8.51 -25.26 -1.10
N LEU A 64 -8.44 -26.56 -0.84
CA LEU A 64 -8.61 -27.09 0.50
C LEU A 64 -7.52 -26.56 1.46
N LEU A 65 -6.26 -26.54 1.03
CA LEU A 65 -5.17 -25.96 1.80
C LEU A 65 -5.40 -24.46 2.04
N TYR A 66 -5.84 -23.72 1.02
CA TYR A 66 -6.15 -22.31 1.16
C TYR A 66 -7.18 -22.06 2.26
N PHE A 67 -8.27 -22.82 2.31
CA PHE A 67 -9.31 -22.65 3.31
C PHE A 67 -8.98 -23.23 4.68
N LEU A 68 -8.14 -24.27 4.77
CA LEU A 68 -7.75 -24.86 6.04
C LEU A 68 -6.56 -24.15 6.69
N VAL A 69 -5.55 -23.79 5.89
CA VAL A 69 -4.29 -23.22 6.37
C VAL A 69 -4.37 -21.70 6.44
N GLY A 70 -5.12 -21.06 5.52
CA GLY A 70 -5.26 -19.61 5.47
C GLY A 70 -5.67 -19.00 6.81
N PRO A 71 -6.78 -19.41 7.45
CA PRO A 71 -7.22 -18.87 8.73
C PRO A 71 -6.26 -19.14 9.91
N VAL A 72 -5.47 -20.20 9.81
CA VAL A 72 -4.49 -20.56 10.85
C VAL A 72 -3.19 -19.75 10.70
N CYS A 73 -2.72 -19.60 9.46
CA CYS A 73 -1.46 -18.91 9.16
C CYS A 73 -1.62 -17.39 9.03
N LEU A 74 -2.79 -16.94 8.61
CA LEU A 74 -3.13 -15.55 8.43
C LEU A 74 -4.33 -15.25 9.32
N PRO A 75 -4.32 -14.16 10.10
CA PRO A 75 -5.45 -13.79 10.96
C PRO A 75 -6.59 -13.20 10.11
N ILE A 76 -7.10 -13.99 9.15
CA ILE A 76 -8.17 -13.63 8.24
C ILE A 76 -9.38 -14.52 8.57
N PRO A 77 -10.54 -13.96 8.87
CA PRO A 77 -11.77 -14.74 9.07
C PRO A 77 -12.16 -15.45 7.77
N ILE A 78 -12.83 -16.58 7.91
CA ILE A 78 -13.24 -17.42 6.76
C ILE A 78 -14.04 -16.62 5.72
N ASP A 79 -14.89 -15.70 6.17
CA ASP A 79 -15.68 -14.83 5.30
C ASP A 79 -14.79 -13.94 4.42
N GLY A 80 -13.67 -13.44 4.96
CA GLY A 80 -12.69 -12.67 4.20
C GLY A 80 -12.00 -13.47 3.09
N LEU A 81 -11.78 -14.79 3.32
CA LEU A 81 -11.21 -15.67 2.29
C LEU A 81 -12.13 -15.85 1.08
N TRP A 82 -13.45 -15.84 1.28
CA TRP A 82 -14.43 -16.00 0.21
C TRP A 82 -14.65 -14.73 -0.59
N THR A 83 -14.60 -13.58 0.05
CA THR A 83 -14.93 -12.27 -0.55
C THR A 83 -13.73 -11.57 -1.14
N GLY A 84 -12.50 -12.00 -0.82
CA GLY A 84 -11.29 -11.31 -1.21
C GLY A 84 -11.15 -9.93 -0.56
N ILE A 85 -11.92 -9.65 0.50
CA ILE A 85 -11.81 -8.42 1.28
C ILE A 85 -10.57 -8.55 2.16
N HIS A 86 -9.66 -7.61 1.98
CA HIS A 86 -8.48 -7.45 2.81
C HIS A 86 -8.61 -6.20 3.68
N TYR A 87 -7.52 -5.55 4.05
CA TYR A 87 -7.55 -4.30 4.83
C TYR A 87 -8.07 -3.08 4.06
N HIS A 88 -8.41 -3.21 2.79
CA HIS A 88 -9.10 -2.17 2.04
C HIS A 88 -10.62 -2.30 2.18
N ARG A 89 -11.31 -1.19 2.27
CA ARG A 89 -12.79 -1.15 2.35
C ARG A 89 -13.47 -1.82 1.15
N TYR A 90 -12.82 -1.77 -0.01
CA TYR A 90 -13.26 -2.45 -1.22
C TYR A 90 -12.29 -3.59 -1.53
N PRO A 91 -12.77 -4.73 -2.02
CA PRO A 91 -11.89 -5.80 -2.43
C PRO A 91 -10.95 -5.29 -3.52
N THR A 92 -9.65 -5.47 -3.32
CA THR A 92 -8.62 -5.13 -4.31
C THR A 92 -8.70 -6.04 -5.53
N VAL A 93 -9.25 -7.25 -5.34
CA VAL A 93 -9.56 -8.21 -6.40
C VAL A 93 -11.05 -8.55 -6.30
N PHE A 94 -11.75 -8.44 -7.42
CA PHE A 94 -13.17 -8.83 -7.46
C PHE A 94 -13.32 -10.31 -7.07
N PRO A 95 -14.27 -10.68 -6.18
CA PRO A 95 -14.46 -12.06 -5.73
C PRO A 95 -14.59 -13.07 -6.87
N TRP A 96 -15.30 -12.69 -7.96
CA TRP A 96 -15.46 -13.54 -9.14
C TRP A 96 -14.13 -13.79 -9.90
N LEU A 97 -13.11 -12.96 -9.72
CA LEU A 97 -11.75 -13.15 -10.25
C LEU A 97 -11.03 -14.29 -9.53
N LEU A 98 -11.18 -14.37 -8.21
CA LEU A 98 -10.64 -15.48 -7.41
C LEU A 98 -11.28 -16.80 -7.84
N TRP A 99 -12.60 -16.80 -7.99
CA TRP A 99 -13.33 -17.95 -8.50
C TRP A 99 -13.01 -18.23 -9.95
N GLY A 100 -12.89 -17.19 -10.79
CA GLY A 100 -12.47 -17.31 -12.18
C GLY A 100 -11.07 -17.91 -12.34
N ALA A 101 -10.14 -17.54 -11.49
CA ALA A 101 -8.81 -18.14 -11.45
C ALA A 101 -8.85 -19.64 -11.11
N ALA A 102 -9.66 -20.03 -10.12
CA ALA A 102 -9.87 -21.44 -9.77
C ALA A 102 -10.56 -22.22 -10.91
N LEU A 103 -11.60 -21.62 -11.52
CA LEU A 103 -12.33 -22.21 -12.64
C LEU A 103 -11.50 -22.28 -13.94
N SER A 104 -10.57 -21.38 -14.16
CA SER A 104 -9.69 -21.37 -15.33
C SER A 104 -8.86 -22.65 -15.44
N ILE A 105 -8.53 -23.26 -14.31
CA ILE A 105 -7.84 -24.55 -14.25
C ILE A 105 -8.71 -25.64 -14.93
N TRP A 106 -10.00 -25.67 -14.64
CA TRP A 106 -10.95 -26.61 -15.23
C TRP A 106 -11.14 -26.39 -16.71
N VAL A 107 -11.23 -25.12 -17.13
CA VAL A 107 -11.34 -24.75 -18.55
C VAL A 107 -10.10 -25.18 -19.32
N ILE A 108 -8.90 -24.94 -18.80
CA ILE A 108 -7.64 -25.34 -19.43
C ILE A 108 -7.56 -26.87 -19.56
N PHE A 109 -7.95 -27.60 -18.52
CA PHE A 109 -7.96 -29.06 -18.59
C PHE A 109 -9.02 -29.60 -19.55
N GLY A 110 -10.20 -28.99 -19.58
CA GLY A 110 -11.28 -29.33 -20.53
C GLY A 110 -10.84 -29.11 -21.97
N LEU A 111 -10.28 -27.93 -22.27
CA LEU A 111 -9.75 -27.60 -23.59
C LEU A 111 -8.63 -28.53 -24.01
N ASN A 112 -7.66 -28.84 -23.15
CA ASN A 112 -6.60 -29.79 -23.43
C ASN A 112 -7.15 -31.19 -23.70
N SER A 113 -8.20 -31.60 -22.99
CA SER A 113 -8.86 -32.91 -23.24
C SER A 113 -9.59 -32.94 -24.59
N LEU A 114 -10.30 -31.84 -24.94
CA LEU A 114 -10.98 -31.69 -26.23
C LEU A 114 -9.96 -31.66 -27.38
N ILE A 115 -8.92 -30.88 -27.30
CA ILE A 115 -7.86 -30.81 -28.33
C ILE A 115 -7.22 -32.17 -28.55
N ARG A 116 -6.97 -32.92 -27.47
CA ARG A 116 -6.43 -34.31 -27.60
C ARG A 116 -7.42 -35.27 -28.23
N ARG A 117 -8.74 -35.10 -28.04
CA ARG A 117 -9.76 -35.91 -28.69
C ARG A 117 -9.94 -35.54 -30.17
N CYS A 118 -9.75 -34.28 -30.52
CA CYS A 118 -9.80 -33.77 -31.88
C CYS A 118 -8.51 -34.04 -32.70
N GLN A 119 -7.48 -34.68 -32.12
CA GLN A 119 -6.19 -34.94 -32.74
C GLN A 119 -6.23 -35.91 -33.91
N VAL A 120 -7.36 -36.08 -34.55
CA VAL A 120 -7.47 -37.11 -35.61
C VAL A 120 -6.70 -36.74 -36.87
N HIS A 121 -6.25 -35.51 -37.15
CA HIS A 121 -5.55 -35.21 -38.42
C HIS A 121 -4.54 -34.08 -38.52
N PHE A 122 -4.03 -33.53 -37.40
CA PHE A 122 -3.08 -32.41 -37.45
C PHE A 122 -1.72 -32.75 -36.81
N SER A 123 -0.93 -33.64 -37.44
CA SER A 123 0.37 -34.05 -36.91
C SER A 123 1.42 -32.92 -36.87
N HIS A 124 1.31 -31.91 -37.72
CA HIS A 124 2.21 -30.73 -37.71
C HIS A 124 1.76 -29.57 -36.77
N LEU A 125 0.50 -29.50 -36.40
CA LEU A 125 0.02 -28.47 -35.50
C LEU A 125 0.21 -28.81 -34.00
N SER A 126 0.56 -30.06 -33.70
CA SER A 126 0.70 -30.55 -32.33
C SER A 126 1.83 -29.87 -31.53
N SER A 127 2.89 -29.43 -32.23
CA SER A 127 4.00 -28.70 -31.59
C SER A 127 3.66 -27.22 -31.31
N LEU A 128 2.75 -26.60 -32.07
CA LEU A 128 2.35 -25.21 -31.93
C LEU A 128 1.15 -25.02 -31.00
N THR A 129 0.39 -26.07 -30.72
CA THR A 129 -0.82 -26.00 -29.86
C THR A 129 -0.57 -25.44 -28.47
N PRO A 130 0.51 -25.79 -27.75
CA PRO A 130 0.75 -25.18 -26.42
C PRO A 130 1.07 -23.69 -26.50
N TYR A 131 1.76 -23.24 -27.54
CA TYR A 131 2.05 -21.80 -27.73
C TYR A 131 0.80 -21.02 -28.13
N LEU A 132 -0.05 -21.62 -28.97
CA LEU A 132 -1.31 -21.03 -29.39
C LEU A 132 -2.30 -20.92 -28.22
N SER A 133 -2.41 -21.97 -27.41
CA SER A 133 -3.24 -21.96 -26.20
C SER A 133 -2.74 -20.93 -25.17
N PHE A 134 -1.43 -20.82 -25.00
CA PHE A 134 -0.84 -19.79 -24.14
C PHE A 134 -1.13 -18.39 -24.68
N ALA A 135 -0.96 -18.15 -25.99
CA ALA A 135 -1.26 -16.87 -26.61
C ALA A 135 -2.75 -16.48 -26.45
N ILE A 136 -3.67 -17.43 -26.67
CA ILE A 136 -5.11 -17.19 -26.47
C ILE A 136 -5.41 -16.86 -25.02
N VAL A 137 -4.88 -17.61 -24.06
CA VAL A 137 -5.08 -17.33 -22.63
C VAL A 137 -4.48 -15.96 -22.27
N ALA A 138 -3.27 -15.65 -22.77
CA ALA A 138 -2.62 -14.37 -22.53
C ALA A 138 -3.43 -13.19 -23.09
N ILE A 139 -4.01 -13.33 -24.29
CA ILE A 139 -4.88 -12.30 -24.90
C ILE A 139 -6.16 -12.14 -24.09
N ILE A 140 -6.81 -13.23 -23.70
CA ILE A 140 -8.02 -13.19 -22.87
C ILE A 140 -7.72 -12.53 -21.52
N MET A 141 -6.66 -12.96 -20.84
CA MET A 141 -6.22 -12.39 -19.56
C MET A 141 -5.83 -10.92 -19.71
N GLY A 142 -5.07 -10.57 -20.73
CA GLY A 142 -4.67 -9.19 -21.01
C GLY A 142 -5.88 -8.28 -21.28
N SER A 143 -6.85 -8.73 -22.07
CA SER A 143 -8.09 -8.03 -22.33
C SER A 143 -8.93 -7.85 -21.07
N PHE A 144 -8.97 -8.87 -20.25
CA PHE A 144 -9.66 -8.88 -18.97
C PHE A 144 -9.01 -7.92 -17.96
N VAL A 145 -7.70 -7.96 -17.80
CA VAL A 145 -6.94 -7.01 -16.95
C VAL A 145 -7.18 -5.59 -17.41
N ARG A 146 -7.07 -5.33 -18.73
CA ARG A 146 -7.30 -4.00 -19.29
C ARG A 146 -8.72 -3.47 -19.03
N LYS A 147 -9.72 -4.34 -19.08
CA LYS A 147 -11.12 -3.96 -18.83
C LYS A 147 -11.39 -3.63 -17.37
N ASN A 148 -10.71 -4.32 -16.44
CA ASN A 148 -10.95 -4.20 -15.00
C ASN A 148 -9.86 -3.39 -14.27
N ALA A 149 -8.77 -3.01 -14.94
CA ALA A 149 -7.73 -2.19 -14.37
C ALA A 149 -8.26 -0.78 -14.07
N ASN A 150 -8.11 -0.35 -12.83
CA ASN A 150 -8.42 1.01 -12.41
C ASN A 150 -7.14 1.86 -12.42
N PHE A 151 -6.74 2.34 -13.60
CA PHE A 151 -5.53 3.15 -13.76
C PHE A 151 -5.52 4.44 -12.93
N LYS A 152 -6.71 4.96 -12.55
CA LYS A 152 -6.78 6.11 -11.65
C LYS A 152 -6.36 5.74 -10.23
N ALA A 153 -6.83 4.61 -9.73
CA ALA A 153 -6.44 4.10 -8.42
C ALA A 153 -4.96 3.73 -8.39
N GLU A 154 -4.45 3.05 -9.42
CA GLU A 154 -3.02 2.71 -9.53
C GLU A 154 -2.13 3.96 -9.53
N ARG A 155 -2.55 5.03 -10.19
CA ARG A 155 -1.82 6.30 -10.19
C ARG A 155 -1.76 6.92 -8.79
N VAL A 156 -2.88 6.91 -8.06
CA VAL A 156 -2.92 7.39 -6.67
C VAL A 156 -2.01 6.54 -5.77
N MET A 157 -2.04 5.23 -5.93
CA MET A 157 -1.15 4.32 -5.19
C MET A 157 0.32 4.55 -5.54
N HIS A 158 0.62 4.88 -6.81
CA HIS A 158 1.98 5.20 -7.23
C HIS A 158 2.49 6.50 -6.58
N TYR A 159 1.66 7.56 -6.51
CA TYR A 159 2.01 8.79 -5.78
C TYR A 159 2.25 8.53 -4.30
N ASP A 160 1.38 7.76 -3.67
CA ASP A 160 1.52 7.37 -2.29
C ASP A 160 2.80 6.55 -2.04
N PHE A 161 3.11 5.59 -2.93
CA PHE A 161 4.36 4.83 -2.87
C PHE A 161 5.59 5.75 -2.93
N MET A 162 5.63 6.68 -3.87
CA MET A 162 6.75 7.62 -4.01
C MET A 162 6.88 8.53 -2.79
N ALA A 163 5.76 9.03 -2.24
CA ALA A 163 5.77 9.89 -1.04
C ALA A 163 6.29 9.14 0.18
N ARG A 164 5.79 7.94 0.43
CA ARG A 164 6.23 7.07 1.52
C ARG A 164 7.73 6.72 1.47
N HIS A 165 8.30 6.65 0.27
CA HIS A 165 9.73 6.41 0.05
C HIS A 165 10.53 7.71 -0.14
N GLN A 166 9.94 8.87 0.14
CA GLN A 166 10.56 10.19 0.06
C GLN A 166 11.21 10.49 -1.31
N GLN A 167 10.62 9.95 -2.39
CA GLN A 167 11.11 10.13 -3.76
C GLN A 167 10.62 11.46 -4.35
N TRP A 168 10.85 12.57 -3.66
CA TRP A 168 10.29 13.89 -3.98
C TRP A 168 10.60 14.35 -5.40
N ASN A 169 11.84 14.22 -5.84
CA ASN A 169 12.23 14.59 -7.20
C ASN A 169 11.51 13.77 -8.27
N ARG A 170 11.28 12.48 -8.00
CA ARG A 170 10.55 11.60 -8.91
C ARG A 170 9.08 11.99 -8.98
N ILE A 171 8.48 12.39 -7.86
CA ILE A 171 7.13 12.93 -7.84
C ILE A 171 7.05 14.17 -8.73
N LEU A 172 7.98 15.13 -8.60
CA LEU A 172 8.00 16.35 -9.40
C LEU A 172 8.10 16.07 -10.91
N GLN A 173 8.93 15.11 -11.31
CA GLN A 173 9.01 14.66 -12.71
C GLN A 173 7.68 14.05 -13.19
N THR A 174 7.05 13.22 -12.36
CA THR A 174 5.80 12.53 -12.71
C THR A 174 4.64 13.52 -12.82
N ILE A 175 4.48 14.44 -11.85
CA ILE A 175 3.40 15.43 -11.87
C ILE A 175 3.50 16.41 -13.04
N SER A 176 4.71 16.74 -13.48
CA SER A 176 4.93 17.61 -14.64
C SER A 176 4.36 17.00 -15.93
N ALA A 177 4.41 15.67 -16.05
CA ALA A 177 3.87 14.93 -17.18
C ALA A 177 2.37 14.63 -17.03
N GLU A 178 1.94 14.21 -15.82
CA GLU A 178 0.59 13.67 -15.59
C GLU A 178 -0.43 14.72 -15.15
N LYS A 179 0.02 15.82 -14.54
CA LYS A 179 -0.80 16.93 -14.01
C LYS A 179 -2.01 16.43 -13.21
N PRO A 180 -1.81 15.81 -12.04
CA PRO A 180 -2.88 15.24 -11.25
C PRO A 180 -3.93 16.31 -10.88
N ASN A 181 -5.19 15.91 -10.90
CA ASN A 181 -6.33 16.77 -10.53
C ASN A 181 -7.20 16.19 -9.41
N ASN A 182 -6.85 15.00 -8.92
CA ASN A 182 -7.50 14.41 -7.75
C ASN A 182 -6.87 14.92 -6.46
N GLN A 183 -7.65 14.95 -5.39
CA GLN A 183 -7.24 15.50 -4.09
C GLN A 183 -5.91 14.90 -3.60
N ILE A 184 -5.77 13.58 -3.56
CA ILE A 184 -4.57 12.89 -3.06
C ILE A 184 -3.35 13.23 -3.93
N GLY A 185 -3.51 13.19 -5.26
CA GLY A 185 -2.43 13.53 -6.18
C GLY A 185 -1.94 14.97 -6.01
N VAL A 186 -2.87 15.92 -5.81
CA VAL A 186 -2.53 17.33 -5.56
C VAL A 186 -1.90 17.51 -4.18
N THR A 187 -2.34 16.79 -3.15
CA THR A 187 -1.71 16.83 -1.82
C THR A 187 -0.26 16.33 -1.89
N VAL A 188 -0.01 15.20 -2.55
CA VAL A 188 1.35 14.66 -2.72
C VAL A 188 2.21 15.57 -3.59
N GLN A 189 1.62 16.21 -4.61
CA GLN A 189 2.28 17.23 -5.43
C GLN A 189 2.75 18.41 -4.56
N ASN A 190 1.86 19.00 -3.79
CA ASN A 190 2.17 20.15 -2.94
C ASN A 190 3.19 19.77 -1.85
N LEU A 191 3.08 18.56 -1.29
CA LEU A 191 4.08 18.04 -0.36
C LEU A 191 5.46 17.94 -1.04
N ALA A 192 5.55 17.39 -2.23
CA ALA A 192 6.82 17.27 -2.94
C ALA A 192 7.44 18.63 -3.32
N LEU A 193 6.60 19.61 -3.70
CA LEU A 193 7.04 20.99 -3.93
C LEU A 193 7.59 21.60 -2.64
N ALA A 194 6.92 21.42 -1.52
CA ALA A 194 7.34 21.96 -0.23
C ALA A 194 8.64 21.32 0.28
N MET A 195 8.77 19.98 0.15
CA MET A 195 10.00 19.27 0.51
C MET A 195 11.22 19.71 -0.30
N ASN A 196 11.00 20.24 -1.51
CA ASN A 196 12.04 20.83 -2.33
C ASN A 196 12.15 22.37 -2.20
N GLY A 197 11.39 22.97 -1.29
CA GLY A 197 11.41 24.41 -1.05
C GLY A 197 10.75 25.26 -2.14
N MET A 198 10.02 24.65 -3.08
CA MET A 198 9.47 25.28 -4.28
C MET A 198 7.95 25.51 -4.24
N LEU A 199 7.29 25.23 -3.10
CA LEU A 199 5.82 25.29 -3.04
C LEU A 199 5.28 26.66 -3.44
N LEU A 200 5.77 27.72 -2.83
CA LEU A 200 5.27 29.09 -3.06
C LEU A 200 5.52 29.60 -4.48
N GLU A 201 6.66 29.22 -5.05
CA GLU A 201 7.06 29.70 -6.37
C GLU A 201 6.36 28.95 -7.50
N GLN A 202 6.09 27.66 -7.31
CA GLN A 202 5.66 26.79 -8.38
C GLN A 202 4.23 26.26 -8.28
N MET A 203 3.57 26.38 -7.12
CA MET A 203 2.23 25.82 -6.96
C MET A 203 1.21 26.36 -7.99
N ALA A 204 1.38 27.59 -8.44
CA ALA A 204 0.52 28.20 -9.46
C ALA A 204 0.65 27.57 -10.85
N ASN A 205 1.73 26.85 -11.12
CA ASN A 205 1.97 26.15 -12.39
C ASN A 205 1.26 24.79 -12.47
N PHE A 206 0.68 24.33 -11.37
CA PHE A 206 0.06 23.03 -11.24
C PHE A 206 -1.40 23.16 -10.82
N ASN A 207 -2.18 22.09 -11.05
CA ASN A 207 -3.56 22.03 -10.57
C ASN A 207 -3.60 22.17 -9.05
N GLN A 208 -4.56 22.98 -8.57
CA GLN A 208 -4.84 23.16 -7.16
C GLN A 208 -6.30 22.87 -6.88
N ASN A 209 -6.60 22.17 -5.80
CA ASN A 209 -7.95 21.84 -5.36
C ASN A 209 -8.35 22.68 -4.12
N GLY A 210 -7.95 23.96 -4.12
CA GLY A 210 -8.12 24.83 -2.96
C GLY A 210 -7.34 24.30 -1.75
N ILE A 211 -7.84 24.60 -0.55
CA ILE A 211 -7.21 24.20 0.72
C ILE A 211 -7.07 22.67 0.84
N ALA A 212 -8.06 21.93 0.35
CA ALA A 212 -8.05 20.47 0.38
C ALA A 212 -6.91 19.84 -0.42
N GLY A 213 -6.29 20.59 -1.34
CA GLY A 213 -5.08 20.17 -2.03
C GLY A 213 -3.80 20.36 -1.24
N LEU A 214 -3.81 21.17 -0.18
CA LEU A 214 -2.69 21.29 0.77
C LEU A 214 -2.82 20.26 1.88
N LEU A 215 -3.87 20.40 2.67
CA LEU A 215 -4.18 19.55 3.83
C LEU A 215 -5.62 19.08 3.71
N PRO A 216 -5.84 17.88 3.16
CA PRO A 216 -7.18 17.35 2.99
C PRO A 216 -7.79 16.92 4.32
N ASP A 217 -9.10 16.98 4.39
CA ASP A 217 -9.84 16.39 5.50
C ASP A 217 -9.57 14.89 5.58
N VAL A 218 -9.45 14.39 6.80
CA VAL A 218 -9.24 12.96 7.04
C VAL A 218 -10.52 12.20 6.72
N LYS A 219 -10.43 11.23 5.83
CA LYS A 219 -11.55 10.35 5.47
C LYS A 219 -11.50 9.08 6.30
N GLU A 220 -12.65 8.61 6.71
CA GLU A 220 -12.79 7.36 7.47
C GLU A 220 -12.72 6.13 6.55
N ASP A 221 -11.57 5.93 5.90
CA ASP A 221 -11.29 4.73 5.10
C ASP A 221 -9.86 4.25 5.34
N ALA A 222 -9.56 3.02 4.93
CA ALA A 222 -8.27 2.38 5.18
C ALA A 222 -7.13 2.85 4.26
N THR A 223 -7.39 3.71 3.28
CA THR A 223 -6.43 4.03 2.21
C THR A 223 -6.15 5.52 2.09
N SER A 224 -7.19 6.36 1.98
CA SER A 224 -7.05 7.81 1.77
C SER A 224 -6.31 8.53 2.90
N PRO A 225 -6.43 8.13 4.19
CA PRO A 225 -5.70 8.78 5.27
C PRO A 225 -4.19 8.60 5.19
N LEU A 226 -3.68 7.56 4.53
CA LEU A 226 -2.24 7.26 4.54
C LEU A 226 -1.40 8.33 3.84
N PRO A 227 -1.68 8.75 2.58
CA PRO A 227 -0.96 9.85 1.97
C PRO A 227 -1.24 11.21 2.66
N THR A 228 -2.42 11.39 3.25
CA THR A 228 -2.73 12.57 4.07
C THR A 228 -1.87 12.62 5.33
N ALA A 229 -1.73 11.50 6.02
CA ALA A 229 -0.86 11.37 7.18
C ALA A 229 0.60 11.67 6.86
N GLU A 230 1.07 11.36 5.64
CA GLU A 230 2.42 11.70 5.21
C GLU A 230 2.64 13.22 5.18
N ALA A 231 1.68 14.00 4.67
CA ALA A 231 1.78 15.45 4.68
C ALA A 231 1.85 16.01 6.11
N PHE A 232 0.96 15.56 7.00
CA PHE A 232 0.99 15.97 8.40
C PHE A 232 2.31 15.59 9.10
N TYR A 233 2.80 14.40 8.84
CA TYR A 233 4.05 13.90 9.44
C TYR A 233 5.24 14.76 9.03
N GLN A 234 5.39 15.04 7.73
CA GLN A 234 6.49 15.86 7.22
C GLN A 234 6.42 17.33 7.68
N LEU A 235 5.22 17.83 7.97
CA LEU A 235 5.02 19.15 8.56
C LEU A 235 5.45 19.24 10.03
N GLY A 236 5.60 18.11 10.72
CA GLY A 236 5.82 18.05 12.16
C GLY A 236 4.51 18.03 12.99
N MET A 237 3.36 17.88 12.33
CA MET A 237 2.06 17.65 12.97
C MET A 237 1.91 16.19 13.40
N ILE A 238 2.76 15.78 14.33
CA ILE A 238 2.94 14.37 14.68
C ILE A 238 1.68 13.73 15.27
N ASN A 239 0.94 14.47 16.11
CA ASN A 239 -0.29 13.97 16.72
C ASN A 239 -1.41 13.83 15.67
N VAL A 240 -1.50 14.76 14.71
CA VAL A 240 -2.46 14.67 13.58
C VAL A 240 -2.13 13.45 12.72
N ALA A 241 -0.86 13.28 12.37
CA ALA A 241 -0.41 12.12 11.60
C ALA A 241 -0.71 10.80 12.34
N GLN A 242 -0.47 10.76 13.65
CA GLN A 242 -0.77 9.60 14.49
C GLN A 242 -2.25 9.26 14.49
N ARG A 243 -3.13 10.25 14.73
CA ARG A 243 -4.58 10.08 14.70
C ARG A 243 -5.04 9.60 13.32
N THR A 244 -4.59 10.26 12.26
CA THR A 244 -4.97 9.93 10.89
C THR A 244 -4.63 8.48 10.52
N VAL A 245 -3.44 8.01 10.90
CA VAL A 245 -3.04 6.63 10.68
C VAL A 245 -3.79 5.65 11.58
N PHE A 246 -4.11 6.05 12.81
CA PHE A 246 -4.91 5.23 13.71
C PHE A 246 -6.33 5.03 13.15
N GLU A 247 -6.96 6.09 12.64
CA GLU A 247 -8.26 6.00 11.97
C GLU A 247 -8.20 5.08 10.73
N ALA A 248 -7.13 5.18 9.92
CA ALA A 248 -6.90 4.25 8.81
C ALA A 248 -6.79 2.81 9.29
N GLN A 249 -6.07 2.56 10.39
CA GLN A 249 -5.91 1.23 10.97
C GLN A 249 -7.23 0.64 11.46
N GLU A 250 -8.06 1.45 12.10
CA GLU A 250 -9.37 1.01 12.62
C GLU A 250 -10.43 0.85 11.51
N ALA A 251 -10.25 1.52 10.38
CA ALA A 251 -11.10 1.34 9.20
C ALA A 251 -10.84 0.02 8.44
N ILE A 252 -9.77 -0.70 8.77
CA ILE A 252 -9.46 -1.99 8.17
C ILE A 252 -10.44 -3.03 8.68
N LEU A 253 -11.07 -3.76 7.74
CA LEU A 253 -12.06 -4.77 8.05
C LEU A 253 -11.44 -5.98 8.78
N ASP A 254 -12.29 -6.71 9.49
CA ASP A 254 -11.97 -8.00 10.11
C ASP A 254 -10.82 -7.93 11.14
N PHE A 255 -10.64 -6.79 11.81
CA PHE A 255 -9.59 -6.56 12.81
C PHE A 255 -8.16 -6.80 12.31
N GLN A 256 -7.95 -6.76 11.01
CA GLN A 256 -6.64 -6.91 10.39
C GLN A 256 -5.72 -5.76 10.78
N LYS A 257 -4.42 -6.00 10.78
CA LYS A 257 -3.42 -5.01 11.15
C LYS A 257 -2.48 -4.72 9.99
N SER A 258 -2.37 -3.44 9.62
CA SER A 258 -1.47 -3.00 8.57
C SER A 258 -0.06 -2.77 9.12
N GLY A 259 0.94 -3.42 8.55
CA GLY A 259 2.33 -3.19 8.89
C GLY A 259 2.75 -1.75 8.61
N ARG A 260 2.21 -1.13 7.56
CA ARG A 260 2.42 0.28 7.23
C ARG A 260 1.86 1.21 8.31
N CYS A 261 0.63 0.99 8.75
CA CYS A 261 0.04 1.77 9.84
C CYS A 261 0.85 1.60 11.12
N TYR A 262 1.24 0.37 11.45
CA TYR A 262 2.06 0.09 12.63
C TYR A 262 3.43 0.76 12.56
N LYS A 263 4.05 0.82 11.38
CA LYS A 263 5.31 1.56 11.21
C LYS A 263 5.13 3.02 11.58
N ARG A 264 4.16 3.72 10.97
CA ARG A 264 3.91 5.14 11.25
C ARG A 264 3.49 5.38 12.70
N LEU A 265 2.70 4.50 13.30
CA LEU A 265 2.35 4.57 14.72
C LEU A 265 3.57 4.35 15.64
N ALA A 266 4.52 3.50 15.25
CA ALA A 266 5.77 3.36 15.97
C ALA A 266 6.62 4.64 15.90
N GLU A 267 6.75 5.23 14.70
CA GLU A 267 7.51 6.47 14.46
C GLU A 267 6.92 7.65 15.24
N THR A 268 5.61 7.86 15.15
CA THR A 268 4.94 8.99 15.85
C THR A 268 5.04 8.85 17.37
N ASN A 269 4.89 7.64 17.92
CA ASN A 269 5.08 7.38 19.34
C ASN A 269 6.55 7.54 19.78
N LEU A 270 7.53 7.18 18.93
CA LEU A 270 8.94 7.42 19.20
C LEU A 270 9.23 8.92 19.25
N ILE A 271 8.74 9.70 18.28
CA ILE A 271 8.90 11.16 18.24
C ILE A 271 8.23 11.82 19.45
N ASN A 272 7.07 11.35 19.88
CA ASN A 272 6.37 11.82 21.06
C ASN A 272 7.02 11.40 22.41
N GLY A 273 8.05 10.52 22.37
CA GLY A 273 8.67 10.00 23.59
C GLY A 273 7.87 8.90 24.27
N GLN A 274 6.83 8.37 23.63
CA GLN A 274 5.98 7.30 24.17
C GLN A 274 6.60 5.91 23.87
N TYR A 275 7.81 5.68 24.41
CA TYR A 275 8.64 4.52 24.07
C TYR A 275 7.99 3.17 24.38
N ALA A 276 7.20 3.08 25.44
CA ALA A 276 6.49 1.85 25.78
C ALA A 276 5.47 1.45 24.71
N VAL A 277 4.79 2.45 24.12
CA VAL A 277 3.82 2.23 23.04
C VAL A 277 4.54 1.93 21.72
N ALA A 278 5.56 2.72 21.37
CA ALA A 278 6.40 2.50 20.19
C ALA A 278 6.97 1.07 20.18
N ARG A 279 7.45 0.58 21.33
CA ARG A 279 7.96 -0.78 21.49
C ARG A 279 6.94 -1.85 21.12
N LYS A 280 5.67 -1.69 21.49
CA LYS A 280 4.62 -2.66 21.14
C LYS A 280 4.45 -2.79 19.63
N TYR A 281 4.41 -1.68 18.91
CA TYR A 281 4.33 -1.67 17.45
C TYR A 281 5.59 -2.27 16.80
N LEU A 282 6.78 -1.90 17.27
CA LEU A 282 8.05 -2.44 16.77
C LEU A 282 8.16 -3.95 16.99
N MET A 283 7.75 -4.45 18.16
CA MET A 283 7.76 -5.89 18.44
C MET A 283 6.76 -6.67 17.56
N ALA A 284 5.64 -6.06 17.18
CA ALA A 284 4.73 -6.64 16.20
C ALA A 284 5.36 -6.68 14.80
N LEU A 285 5.99 -5.57 14.37
CA LEU A 285 6.64 -5.45 13.07
C LEU A 285 7.84 -6.37 12.90
N ARG A 286 8.57 -6.70 13.96
CA ARG A 286 9.63 -7.72 13.93
C ARG A 286 9.16 -9.10 13.45
N LYS A 287 7.87 -9.38 13.58
CA LYS A 287 7.26 -10.64 13.12
C LYS A 287 6.84 -10.59 11.65
N THR A 288 6.99 -9.45 10.98
CA THR A 288 6.60 -9.27 9.58
C THR A 288 7.79 -9.51 8.64
N LEU A 289 7.48 -9.82 7.38
CA LEU A 289 8.50 -10.06 6.35
C LEU A 289 9.23 -8.77 5.95
N PHE A 290 8.49 -7.68 5.75
CA PHE A 290 9.03 -6.45 5.14
C PHE A 290 9.53 -5.41 6.13
N TYR A 291 9.08 -5.45 7.39
CA TYR A 291 9.42 -4.43 8.39
C TYR A 291 10.33 -4.93 9.51
N ARG A 292 10.75 -6.21 9.47
CA ARG A 292 11.61 -6.81 10.51
C ARG A 292 12.89 -6.01 10.70
N ASP A 293 13.65 -5.82 9.62
CA ASP A 293 14.97 -5.19 9.67
C ASP A 293 14.87 -3.73 10.13
N TRP A 294 13.84 -3.02 9.63
CA TRP A 294 13.55 -1.67 10.09
C TRP A 294 13.19 -1.62 11.58
N ALA A 295 12.38 -2.55 12.05
CA ALA A 295 12.02 -2.61 13.47
C ALA A 295 13.21 -2.94 14.37
N ASP A 296 14.11 -3.86 13.93
CA ASP A 296 15.31 -4.22 14.65
C ASP A 296 16.32 -3.06 14.73
N THR A 297 16.42 -2.24 13.67
CA THR A 297 17.27 -1.04 13.67
C THR A 297 16.68 0.13 14.44
N THR A 298 15.36 0.19 14.59
CA THR A 298 14.64 1.27 15.29
C THR A 298 14.54 1.02 16.81
N LEU A 299 14.45 -0.24 17.23
CA LEU A 299 14.31 -0.60 18.65
C LEU A 299 15.41 0.00 19.56
N PRO A 300 16.70 0.06 19.17
CA PRO A 300 17.76 0.67 19.98
C PRO A 300 17.60 2.18 20.20
N LEU A 301 16.80 2.87 19.39
CA LEU A 301 16.53 4.30 19.53
C LEU A 301 15.62 4.60 20.73
N LEU A 302 14.81 3.61 21.17
CA LEU A 302 13.83 3.83 22.23
C LEU A 302 14.48 4.19 23.56
N GLY A 303 14.30 5.45 23.99
CA GLY A 303 14.87 6.00 25.21
C GLY A 303 16.32 6.51 25.07
N ASN A 304 16.90 6.43 23.87
CA ASN A 304 18.20 7.01 23.56
C ASN A 304 18.01 8.39 22.91
N GLU A 305 17.88 9.41 23.75
CA GLU A 305 17.60 10.80 23.33
C GLU A 305 18.69 11.35 22.38
N GLU A 306 19.95 11.00 22.64
CA GLU A 306 21.08 11.44 21.81
C GLU A 306 21.01 10.83 20.41
N ALA A 307 20.73 9.53 20.33
CA ALA A 307 20.59 8.85 19.04
C ALA A 307 19.34 9.36 18.25
N ILE A 308 18.23 9.64 18.94
CA ILE A 308 17.04 10.22 18.31
C ILE A 308 17.35 11.63 17.78
N ALA A 309 18.03 12.47 18.58
CA ALA A 309 18.38 13.84 18.16
C ALA A 309 19.30 13.87 16.93
N LYS A 310 20.19 12.88 16.81
CA LYS A 310 21.10 12.74 15.66
C LYS A 310 20.44 12.04 14.45
N HIS A 311 19.27 11.44 14.64
CA HIS A 311 18.60 10.76 13.54
C HIS A 311 18.10 11.77 12.48
N PRO A 312 18.42 11.57 11.19
CA PRO A 312 18.14 12.57 10.16
C PRO A 312 16.66 12.91 10.01
N GLU A 313 15.77 11.97 10.29
CA GLU A 313 14.32 12.16 10.19
C GLU A 313 13.70 12.50 11.56
N TYR A 314 13.97 11.70 12.60
CA TYR A 314 13.29 11.86 13.88
C TYR A 314 13.79 13.07 14.68
N GLY A 315 15.05 13.48 14.49
CA GLY A 315 15.65 14.58 15.23
C GLY A 315 14.96 15.91 14.99
N HIS A 316 14.79 16.28 13.72
CA HIS A 316 14.12 17.55 13.37
C HIS A 316 12.60 17.47 13.61
N LEU A 317 11.94 16.35 13.31
CA LEU A 317 10.51 16.20 13.56
C LEU A 317 10.18 16.30 15.05
N ARG A 318 11.07 15.82 15.94
CA ARG A 318 10.90 15.98 17.37
C ARG A 318 11.01 17.44 17.83
N GLN A 319 11.88 18.23 17.21
CA GLN A 319 12.00 19.67 17.47
C GLN A 319 10.81 20.45 16.96
N TRP A 320 10.21 20.03 15.84
CA TRP A 320 9.05 20.67 15.24
C TRP A 320 7.72 20.26 15.89
N ASN A 321 7.70 19.12 16.58
CA ASN A 321 6.49 18.56 17.17
C ASN A 321 5.90 19.48 18.22
N TYR A 322 4.71 20.03 17.92
CA TYR A 322 3.92 20.80 18.85
C TYR A 322 3.09 19.85 19.72
N LYS A 323 3.32 19.88 21.05
CA LYS A 323 2.79 18.89 21.98
C LYS A 323 1.43 19.26 22.59
N ASP A 324 0.88 20.42 22.26
CA ASP A 324 -0.40 20.85 22.81
C ASP A 324 -1.55 20.07 22.16
N ASP A 325 -2.21 19.22 22.94
CA ASP A 325 -3.29 18.35 22.47
C ASP A 325 -4.60 19.09 22.17
N SER A 326 -4.78 20.34 22.61
CA SER A 326 -5.94 21.18 22.26
C SER A 326 -6.05 21.51 20.78
N TYR A 327 -5.02 21.18 20.07
CA TYR A 327 -4.72 21.41 18.67
C TYR A 327 -5.71 20.81 17.66
N PHE A 328 -6.45 19.77 18.03
CA PHE A 328 -7.21 18.96 17.07
C PHE A 328 -8.68 19.28 16.95
N SER A 329 -9.29 19.81 17.98
CA SER A 329 -10.74 19.92 18.04
C SER A 329 -11.28 21.31 17.76
N ASP A 330 -10.48 22.36 18.00
CA ASP A 330 -10.99 23.72 18.10
C ASP A 330 -10.27 24.73 17.19
N HIS A 331 -9.24 24.31 16.44
CA HIS A 331 -8.44 25.20 15.60
C HIS A 331 -8.68 24.98 14.10
N THR A 332 -8.75 26.08 13.37
CA THR A 332 -8.77 26.07 11.91
C THR A 332 -7.38 25.73 11.34
N THR A 333 -7.32 25.32 10.07
CA THR A 333 -6.05 25.00 9.40
C THR A 333 -4.99 26.11 9.51
N PRO A 334 -5.30 27.42 9.30
CA PRO A 334 -4.29 28.46 9.45
C PRO A 334 -3.81 28.61 10.88
N GLU A 335 -4.70 28.55 11.87
CA GLU A 335 -4.32 28.62 13.29
C GLU A 335 -3.37 27.49 13.70
N MET A 336 -3.62 26.29 13.19
CA MET A 336 -2.74 25.15 13.40
C MET A 336 -1.35 25.39 12.79
N LEU A 337 -1.28 25.90 11.58
CA LEU A 337 -0.01 26.20 10.89
C LEU A 337 0.73 27.36 11.55
N GLU A 338 0.02 28.41 11.99
CA GLU A 338 0.58 29.52 12.74
C GLU A 338 1.18 29.05 14.08
N SER A 339 0.46 28.22 14.83
CA SER A 339 0.92 27.66 16.10
C SER A 339 2.16 26.79 15.91
N LEU A 340 2.15 25.95 14.87
CA LEU A 340 3.27 25.09 14.54
C LEU A 340 4.55 25.90 14.17
N TYR A 341 4.39 26.92 13.34
CA TYR A 341 5.48 27.80 12.96
C TYR A 341 5.98 28.67 14.12
N SER A 342 5.06 29.18 14.95
CA SER A 342 5.41 29.98 16.14
C SER A 342 6.15 29.16 17.19
N HIS A 343 5.82 27.86 17.32
CA HIS A 343 6.53 26.95 18.19
C HIS A 343 7.99 26.75 17.75
N ASN A 344 8.21 26.62 16.44
CA ASN A 344 9.57 26.50 15.89
C ASN A 344 9.67 27.19 14.53
N THR A 345 10.31 28.34 14.50
CA THR A 345 10.48 29.17 13.29
C THR A 345 11.41 28.57 12.24
N ASP A 346 12.19 27.54 12.59
CA ASP A 346 13.02 26.80 11.65
C ASP A 346 12.19 25.79 10.83
N ASN A 347 10.92 25.57 11.18
CA ASN A 347 10.02 24.73 10.42
C ASN A 347 9.58 25.43 9.12
N ARG A 348 10.44 25.33 8.11
CA ARG A 348 10.19 25.89 6.77
C ARG A 348 8.97 25.30 6.08
N MET A 349 8.60 24.07 6.40
CA MET A 349 7.42 23.43 5.85
C MET A 349 6.15 24.11 6.34
N ALA A 350 6.01 24.33 7.65
CA ALA A 350 4.87 25.06 8.21
C ALA A 350 4.74 26.47 7.62
N TYR A 351 5.85 27.18 7.47
CA TYR A 351 5.91 28.49 6.82
C TYR A 351 5.38 28.47 5.38
N GLN A 352 5.90 27.55 4.55
CA GLN A 352 5.45 27.43 3.16
C GLN A 352 3.95 27.09 3.06
N TYR A 353 3.47 26.16 3.88
CA TYR A 353 2.07 25.75 3.88
C TYR A 353 1.14 26.85 4.35
N LEU A 354 1.54 27.65 5.33
CA LEU A 354 0.75 28.78 5.82
C LEU A 354 0.60 29.87 4.73
N LEU A 355 1.70 30.23 4.08
CA LEU A 355 1.65 31.18 2.97
C LEU A 355 0.86 30.64 1.78
N ALA A 356 1.04 29.36 1.43
CA ALA A 356 0.26 28.70 0.40
C ALA A 356 -1.24 28.69 0.72
N TYR A 357 -1.59 28.51 2.01
CA TYR A 357 -2.97 28.61 2.48
C TYR A 357 -3.54 29.99 2.19
N TYR A 358 -2.85 31.07 2.58
CA TYR A 358 -3.31 32.43 2.34
C TYR A 358 -3.39 32.77 0.83
N MET A 359 -2.47 32.25 0.02
CA MET A 359 -2.54 32.38 -1.44
C MET A 359 -3.79 31.72 -2.02
N LEU A 360 -4.14 30.51 -1.57
CA LEU A 360 -5.29 29.76 -2.06
C LEU A 360 -6.64 30.32 -1.58
N THR A 361 -6.67 30.92 -0.41
CA THR A 361 -7.86 31.61 0.14
C THR A 361 -8.03 33.04 -0.38
N GLY A 362 -6.98 33.61 -0.98
CA GLY A 362 -6.97 35.01 -1.42
C GLY A 362 -6.84 36.01 -0.28
N ASP A 363 -6.44 35.58 0.92
CA ASP A 363 -6.25 36.42 2.10
C ASP A 363 -4.91 37.19 2.00
N ARG A 364 -4.92 38.26 1.20
CA ARG A 364 -3.75 39.09 0.96
C ARG A 364 -3.30 39.87 2.20
N GLU A 365 -4.22 40.20 3.08
CA GLU A 365 -3.91 40.96 4.28
C GLU A 365 -3.04 40.12 5.23
N ARG A 366 -3.50 38.94 5.60
CA ARG A 366 -2.72 37.98 6.41
C ARG A 366 -1.43 37.56 5.77
N PHE A 367 -1.45 37.32 4.45
CA PHE A 367 -0.23 37.01 3.70
C PHE A 367 0.84 38.09 3.87
N ASN A 368 0.48 39.38 3.65
CA ASN A 368 1.40 40.49 3.76
C ASN A 368 1.85 40.72 5.21
N GLN A 369 0.94 40.62 6.14
CA GLN A 369 1.25 40.73 7.58
C GLN A 369 2.28 39.69 7.99
N PHE A 370 2.09 38.44 7.59
CA PHE A 370 2.99 37.32 7.94
C PHE A 370 4.35 37.46 7.27
N MET A 371 4.39 37.93 6.00
CA MET A 371 5.65 38.22 5.30
C MET A 371 6.42 39.37 5.94
N SER A 372 5.76 40.40 6.44
CA SER A 372 6.41 41.57 7.06
C SER A 372 7.00 41.26 8.46
N THR A 373 6.47 40.27 9.14
CA THR A 373 6.96 39.88 10.48
C THR A 373 8.33 39.17 10.40
N LYS A 374 8.78 38.78 9.21
CA LYS A 374 10.02 38.05 8.97
C LYS A 374 11.17 38.93 8.44
N GLN A 375 10.92 40.20 8.12
CA GLN A 375 11.97 41.18 7.83
C GLN A 375 12.47 41.83 9.11
#